data_14753366f5e0d8099c860570fc9c9f7e
#
_entry.id   14753366f5e0d8099c860570fc9c9f7e
#
_cell.length_a   1.000
_cell.length_b   1.000
_cell.length_c   1.000
_cell.angle_alpha   90.00
_cell.angle_beta   90.00
_cell.angle_gamma   90.00
#
_symmetry.space_group_name_H-M   'P 1'
#
loop_
_entity.id
_entity.type
_entity.pdbx_description
1 polymer ?
#
loop_
_entity_poly.entity_id
_entity_poly.type
_entity_poly.pdbx_seq_one_letter_code
_entity_poly.pdbx_strand_id
1 'polypeptide(L)'
;MNTKQQYPFSRRQFLRTAAAVGTAAVLPHNLMAADGDVSEKPNIVLIMADDVGCEPIGAYGGQRWKTPHIDALAGGGMRFDYCFSMPVCHPTRICLMTGKYPFRLDSGWGTFPKAEEQHTVAQVLKRAGYTTAIAGKWQLALLKRDTMQPARLGFDAWSVFGWHEGARYHEPMIYENGYVRTDTKGKYGPELYVDFLEKFIEQSSTAQEPFFAYYSMALAHDVTDDIPTQVPYVPGKDRWMDYGEMIESMDAMVGQLVAKLDQLGLRKNTIILFTGDNGTAQRSKLRHIEGRKYEYEEVYSIRNGKRVPGGKGTLLDIGTNVPLIANWPGQIDTGSVRHELVDFSDWLPTLAEIGGAKVDHKIDGVSFASILFGSRPHVSRHFAFSENQSGKAWVRTQRYKLYNTGELYDVWNDVMEKKPLKDVSGSAAQVCKVLKAAFSKLKYPNKNN
;
A
#
# COMPACT_ATOMS: atom_id res chain seq x y z
N MET A 1 41.50 11.37 0.94
CA MET A 1 41.10 11.70 2.30
C MET A 1 39.66 11.33 2.46
N ASN A 2 39.40 10.21 3.16
CA ASN A 2 38.07 9.62 3.33
C ASN A 2 37.38 10.31 4.51
N THR A 3 36.42 11.15 4.26
CA THR A 3 35.48 11.63 5.28
C THR A 3 34.21 10.77 5.25
N LYS A 4 34.15 9.83 6.19
CA LYS A 4 32.91 9.12 6.52
C LYS A 4 31.91 10.13 7.08
N GLN A 5 30.85 10.42 6.34
CA GLN A 5 29.73 11.21 6.83
C GLN A 5 28.90 10.35 7.80
N GLN A 6 29.06 10.59 9.10
CA GLN A 6 28.19 10.06 10.14
C GLN A 6 26.90 10.89 10.19
N TYR A 7 25.76 10.21 10.12
CA TYR A 7 24.44 10.82 10.23
C TYR A 7 24.12 11.13 11.70
N PRO A 8 23.67 12.35 12.06
CA PRO A 8 23.31 12.66 13.43
C PRO A 8 21.88 12.23 13.76
N PHE A 9 21.73 11.22 14.60
CA PHE A 9 20.48 10.92 15.28
C PHE A 9 20.13 12.03 16.29
N SER A 10 18.83 12.22 16.54
CA SER A 10 18.28 13.32 17.33
C SER A 10 18.77 13.32 18.79
N ARG A 11 18.85 14.51 19.40
CA ARG A 11 19.31 14.78 20.76
C ARG A 11 18.61 13.99 21.90
N ARG A 12 17.55 13.25 21.65
CA ARG A 12 16.82 12.44 22.64
C ARG A 12 17.50 11.12 23.00
N GLN A 13 18.41 10.60 22.18
CA GLN A 13 19.12 9.36 22.45
C GLN A 13 20.32 9.49 23.41
N PHE A 14 20.79 10.75 23.68
CA PHE A 14 22.02 10.94 24.46
C PHE A 14 21.82 11.05 25.98
N LEU A 15 20.60 11.02 26.50
CA LEU A 15 20.32 11.26 27.93
C LEU A 15 19.88 10.05 28.73
N ARG A 16 20.00 8.81 28.22
CA ARG A 16 19.60 7.59 28.98
C ARG A 16 20.76 6.73 29.51
N THR A 17 22.00 7.15 29.37
CA THR A 17 23.15 6.35 29.83
C THR A 17 23.95 7.07 30.95
N ALA A 18 23.32 7.40 32.05
CA ALA A 18 24.05 7.73 33.27
C ALA A 18 23.07 7.71 34.46
N ALA A 19 22.98 6.61 35.17
CA ALA A 19 22.79 6.48 36.62
C ALA A 19 22.22 5.09 36.98
N ALA A 20 23.04 4.21 37.49
CA ALA A 20 22.70 3.29 38.56
C ALA A 20 23.94 2.50 39.01
N VAL A 21 24.63 2.98 40.01
CA VAL A 21 25.45 2.18 40.93
C VAL A 21 24.86 2.36 42.30
N GLY A 22 24.55 1.23 42.98
CA GLY A 22 24.45 1.25 44.42
C GLY A 22 23.27 0.52 45.04
N THR A 23 23.62 -0.58 45.63
CA THR A 23 23.21 -1.24 46.91
C THR A 23 22.20 -2.39 46.81
N ALA A 24 22.75 -3.58 47.11
CA ALA A 24 22.03 -4.79 47.39
C ALA A 24 21.35 -4.73 48.78
N ALA A 25 20.09 -5.13 48.82
CA ALA A 25 19.41 -5.57 50.04
C ALA A 25 18.62 -6.85 49.74
N VAL A 26 18.97 -7.90 50.45
CA VAL A 26 18.34 -9.23 50.41
C VAL A 26 17.03 -9.18 51.22
N LEU A 27 15.91 -9.62 50.60
CA LEU A 27 14.69 -10.07 51.31
C LEU A 27 13.95 -11.14 50.50
N PRO A 28 13.10 -11.97 51.13
CA PRO A 28 12.98 -13.40 50.80
C PRO A 28 11.93 -13.74 49.74
N HIS A 29 12.10 -14.95 49.22
CA HIS A 29 11.22 -15.66 48.25
C HIS A 29 9.75 -15.73 48.71
N ASN A 30 8.89 -15.45 47.80
CA ASN A 30 7.70 -16.17 47.33
C ASN A 30 6.59 -15.21 46.92
N LEU A 31 6.45 -15.06 45.63
CA LEU A 31 5.15 -14.97 44.96
C LEU A 31 5.44 -15.18 43.48
N MET A 32 5.09 -16.36 42.97
CA MET A 32 5.03 -16.60 41.53
C MET A 32 4.00 -15.61 40.95
N ALA A 33 4.48 -14.49 40.41
CA ALA A 33 3.78 -13.74 39.41
C ALA A 33 3.98 -14.56 38.11
N ALA A 34 2.89 -15.02 37.50
CA ALA A 34 2.91 -15.50 36.15
C ALA A 34 3.55 -14.39 35.30
N ASP A 35 4.73 -14.68 34.75
CA ASP A 35 5.31 -13.89 33.67
C ASP A 35 4.28 -13.89 32.55
N GLY A 36 3.46 -12.88 32.50
CA GLY A 36 2.72 -12.50 31.33
C GLY A 36 3.78 -12.07 30.31
N ASP A 37 4.05 -12.97 29.38
CA ASP A 37 4.82 -12.70 28.18
C ASP A 37 4.34 -11.37 27.59
N VAL A 38 5.11 -10.31 27.76
CA VAL A 38 4.85 -9.04 27.07
C VAL A 38 5.14 -9.35 25.61
N SER A 39 4.11 -9.79 24.89
CA SER A 39 4.18 -10.08 23.48
C SER A 39 4.88 -8.90 22.81
N GLU A 40 6.08 -9.13 22.30
CA GLU A 40 6.83 -8.14 21.53
C GLU A 40 5.94 -7.65 20.41
N LYS A 41 5.78 -6.32 20.28
CA LYS A 41 5.01 -5.73 19.20
C LYS A 41 5.57 -6.21 17.86
N PRO A 42 4.73 -6.66 16.92
CA PRO A 42 5.22 -7.13 15.64
C PRO A 42 5.79 -5.99 14.81
N ASN A 43 6.79 -6.30 14.01
CA ASN A 43 7.20 -5.44 12.93
C ASN A 43 6.15 -5.47 11.81
N ILE A 44 5.96 -4.36 11.13
CA ILE A 44 4.97 -4.22 10.06
C ILE A 44 5.68 -3.77 8.79
N VAL A 45 5.57 -4.56 7.74
CA VAL A 45 6.02 -4.21 6.39
C VAL A 45 4.80 -4.12 5.49
N LEU A 46 4.55 -2.92 4.97
CA LEU A 46 3.51 -2.67 3.97
C LEU A 46 4.17 -2.45 2.62
N ILE A 47 3.82 -3.26 1.62
CA ILE A 47 4.28 -3.14 0.24
C ILE A 47 3.07 -2.80 -0.63
N MET A 48 3.12 -1.65 -1.31
CA MET A 48 2.06 -1.23 -2.21
C MET A 48 2.60 -0.96 -3.60
N ALA A 49 2.22 -1.83 -4.55
CA ALA A 49 2.54 -1.67 -5.96
C ALA A 49 1.75 -0.53 -6.60
N ASP A 50 2.30 0.07 -7.65
CA ASP A 50 1.71 1.18 -8.40
C ASP A 50 1.16 0.65 -9.74
N ASP A 51 -0.13 0.85 -10.02
CA ASP A 51 -0.80 0.39 -11.24
C ASP A 51 -0.83 -1.14 -11.42
N VAL A 52 -1.09 -1.88 -10.34
CA VAL A 52 -1.13 -3.34 -10.35
C VAL A 52 -2.44 -3.86 -9.73
N GLY A 53 -3.32 -4.39 -10.59
CA GLY A 53 -4.54 -5.11 -10.18
C GLY A 53 -4.24 -6.55 -9.75
N CYS A 54 -5.29 -7.35 -9.57
CA CYS A 54 -5.15 -8.77 -9.22
C CYS A 54 -4.66 -9.62 -10.41
N GLU A 55 -4.99 -9.24 -11.63
CA GLU A 55 -4.85 -10.10 -12.80
C GLU A 55 -3.40 -10.35 -13.26
N PRO A 56 -2.38 -9.52 -12.97
CA PRO A 56 -0.98 -9.83 -13.26
C PRO A 56 -0.37 -10.86 -12.32
N ILE A 57 -0.93 -11.02 -11.12
CA ILE A 57 -0.32 -11.79 -10.02
C ILE A 57 -0.72 -13.26 -10.12
N GLY A 58 0.28 -14.18 -10.07
CA GLY A 58 0.07 -15.63 -10.19
C GLY A 58 -0.87 -16.20 -9.13
N ALA A 59 -0.74 -15.79 -7.87
CA ALA A 59 -1.61 -16.18 -6.76
C ALA A 59 -3.10 -15.83 -6.98
N TYR A 60 -3.40 -14.87 -7.87
CA TYR A 60 -4.76 -14.51 -8.30
C TYR A 60 -5.16 -15.11 -9.65
N GLY A 61 -4.38 -16.06 -10.17
CA GLY A 61 -4.63 -16.73 -11.45
C GLY A 61 -4.02 -16.03 -12.67
N GLY A 62 -3.11 -15.08 -12.47
CA GLY A 62 -2.29 -14.48 -13.51
C GLY A 62 -1.38 -15.49 -14.18
N GLN A 63 -1.28 -15.45 -15.52
CA GLN A 63 -0.54 -16.45 -16.29
C GLN A 63 0.44 -15.86 -17.30
N ARG A 64 0.39 -14.54 -17.52
CA ARG A 64 1.24 -13.90 -18.53
C ARG A 64 2.64 -13.62 -18.02
N TRP A 65 2.78 -13.21 -16.76
CA TRP A 65 4.04 -12.87 -16.11
C TRP A 65 4.25 -13.71 -14.86
N LYS A 66 5.49 -13.77 -14.37
CA LYS A 66 5.83 -14.57 -13.21
C LYS A 66 6.01 -13.69 -11.99
N THR A 67 5.38 -14.07 -10.89
CA THR A 67 5.45 -13.38 -9.60
C THR A 67 5.76 -14.35 -8.45
N PRO A 68 6.87 -15.13 -8.54
CA PRO A 68 7.13 -16.24 -7.62
C PRO A 68 7.27 -15.80 -6.15
N HIS A 69 7.81 -14.61 -5.87
CA HIS A 69 7.99 -14.12 -4.51
C HIS A 69 6.66 -13.66 -3.89
N ILE A 70 5.84 -12.94 -4.67
CA ILE A 70 4.48 -12.55 -4.24
C ILE A 70 3.59 -13.78 -4.08
N ASP A 71 3.71 -14.74 -5.00
CA ASP A 71 2.97 -16.02 -4.93
C ASP A 71 3.37 -16.83 -3.70
N ALA A 72 4.65 -16.82 -3.34
CA ALA A 72 5.14 -17.45 -2.11
C ALA A 72 4.60 -16.76 -0.85
N LEU A 73 4.49 -15.43 -0.82
CA LEU A 73 3.82 -14.72 0.28
C LEU A 73 2.36 -15.15 0.41
N ALA A 74 1.63 -15.26 -0.69
CA ALA A 74 0.24 -15.73 -0.68
C ALA A 74 0.13 -17.21 -0.26
N GLY A 75 1.00 -18.07 -0.78
CA GLY A 75 1.04 -19.49 -0.43
C GLY A 75 1.42 -19.75 1.04
N GLY A 76 2.30 -18.95 1.60
CA GLY A 76 2.70 -19.00 3.00
C GLY A 76 1.85 -18.16 3.95
N GLY A 77 0.76 -17.57 3.48
CA GLY A 77 -0.10 -16.67 4.23
C GLY A 77 -1.56 -16.71 3.76
N MET A 78 -2.18 -15.55 3.70
CA MET A 78 -3.60 -15.35 3.39
C MET A 78 -3.75 -14.37 2.23
N ARG A 79 -4.63 -14.63 1.28
CA ARG A 79 -5.06 -13.68 0.26
C ARG A 79 -6.55 -13.36 0.37
N PHE A 80 -6.91 -12.15 -0.01
CA PHE A 80 -8.31 -11.71 -0.09
C PHE A 80 -8.75 -11.59 -1.54
N ASP A 81 -9.94 -12.07 -1.85
CA ASP A 81 -10.52 -11.95 -3.20
C ASP A 81 -11.13 -10.56 -3.45
N TYR A 82 -11.44 -9.82 -2.38
CA TYR A 82 -12.15 -8.55 -2.43
C TYR A 82 -11.47 -7.46 -1.59
N CYS A 83 -10.51 -6.77 -2.20
CA CYS A 83 -9.92 -5.55 -1.64
C CYS A 83 -10.08 -4.40 -2.64
N PHE A 84 -10.79 -3.34 -2.24
CA PHE A 84 -11.16 -2.27 -3.16
C PHE A 84 -10.44 -0.97 -2.85
N SER A 85 -9.73 -0.46 -3.87
CA SER A 85 -9.08 0.85 -3.88
C SER A 85 -9.96 1.91 -4.56
N MET A 86 -9.49 3.15 -4.57
CA MET A 86 -9.95 4.14 -5.54
C MET A 86 -9.40 3.79 -6.93
N PRO A 87 -10.01 4.26 -8.04
CA PRO A 87 -9.58 3.87 -9.39
C PRO A 87 -8.23 4.46 -9.82
N VAL A 88 -7.64 5.33 -9.02
CA VAL A 88 -6.33 5.98 -9.28
C VAL A 88 -5.54 6.19 -7.98
N CYS A 89 -4.23 6.30 -8.13
CA CYS A 89 -3.25 6.22 -7.04
C CYS A 89 -3.41 7.29 -5.94
N HIS A 90 -3.52 8.58 -6.26
CA HIS A 90 -3.51 9.65 -5.27
C HIS A 90 -4.64 9.54 -4.22
N PRO A 91 -5.94 9.43 -4.59
CA PRO A 91 -7.02 9.28 -3.61
C PRO A 91 -6.92 7.97 -2.82
N THR A 92 -6.42 6.89 -3.42
CA THR A 92 -6.16 5.63 -2.71
C THR A 92 -5.13 5.82 -1.60
N ARG A 93 -4.02 6.51 -1.89
CA ARG A 93 -2.95 6.77 -0.92
C ARG A 93 -3.42 7.66 0.23
N ILE A 94 -4.25 8.67 -0.06
CA ILE A 94 -4.90 9.49 0.98
C ILE A 94 -5.82 8.62 1.84
N CYS A 95 -6.65 7.76 1.24
CA CYS A 95 -7.55 6.89 1.96
C CYS A 95 -6.81 5.94 2.91
N LEU A 96 -5.72 5.29 2.45
CA LEU A 96 -4.85 4.46 3.26
C LEU A 96 -4.24 5.23 4.43
N MET A 97 -3.70 6.42 4.16
CA MET A 97 -3.02 7.22 5.17
C MET A 97 -3.95 7.74 6.26
N THR A 98 -5.21 8.06 5.92
CA THR A 98 -6.15 8.75 6.84
C THR A 98 -7.25 7.86 7.41
N GLY A 99 -7.50 6.68 6.81
CA GLY A 99 -8.68 5.85 7.12
C GLY A 99 -10.02 6.50 6.73
N LYS A 100 -10.00 7.54 5.87
CA LYS A 100 -11.18 8.31 5.45
C LYS A 100 -11.34 8.26 3.94
N TYR A 101 -12.58 8.25 3.48
CA TYR A 101 -12.86 8.36 2.06
C TYR A 101 -12.50 9.74 1.50
N PRO A 102 -11.98 9.82 0.26
CA PRO A 102 -11.51 11.08 -0.32
C PRO A 102 -12.56 12.19 -0.38
N PHE A 103 -13.85 11.86 -0.62
CA PHE A 103 -14.93 12.86 -0.65
C PHE A 103 -15.13 13.61 0.68
N ARG A 104 -14.59 13.09 1.79
CA ARG A 104 -14.65 13.77 3.11
C ARG A 104 -13.53 14.77 3.32
N LEU A 105 -12.55 14.76 2.41
CA LEU A 105 -11.31 15.47 2.59
C LEU A 105 -11.20 16.56 1.53
N ASP A 106 -10.76 17.73 1.96
CA ASP A 106 -10.40 18.81 1.07
C ASP A 106 -8.96 18.63 0.61
N SER A 107 -8.77 17.88 -0.47
CA SER A 107 -7.46 17.66 -1.08
C SER A 107 -7.52 17.73 -2.59
N GLY A 108 -6.71 18.61 -3.16
CA GLY A 108 -6.44 18.63 -4.60
C GLY A 108 -5.49 17.50 -5.01
N TRP A 109 -5.39 17.23 -6.30
CA TRP A 109 -4.47 16.26 -6.84
C TRP A 109 -3.01 16.59 -6.48
N GLY A 110 -2.27 15.60 -5.95
CA GLY A 110 -0.88 15.78 -5.53
C GLY A 110 -0.71 16.63 -4.27
N THR A 111 -1.76 16.75 -3.43
CA THR A 111 -1.70 17.42 -2.12
C THR A 111 -2.23 16.49 -1.03
N PHE A 112 -1.89 16.78 0.22
CA PHE A 112 -2.43 16.08 1.39
C PHE A 112 -3.22 17.06 2.25
N PRO A 113 -4.38 16.66 2.82
CA PRO A 113 -5.20 17.53 3.66
C PRO A 113 -4.43 17.93 4.92
N LYS A 114 -4.15 19.20 5.09
CA LYS A 114 -3.35 19.70 6.21
C LYS A 114 -3.93 19.33 7.60
N ALA A 115 -5.25 19.30 7.72
CA ALA A 115 -5.94 18.90 8.95
C ALA A 115 -5.69 17.44 9.34
N GLU A 116 -5.27 16.58 8.39
CA GLU A 116 -5.04 15.17 8.61
C GLU A 116 -3.55 14.81 8.84
N GLU A 117 -2.63 15.75 8.77
CA GLU A 117 -1.20 15.47 8.92
C GLU A 117 -0.85 14.76 10.23
N GLN A 118 -1.60 15.00 11.31
CA GLN A 118 -1.40 14.36 12.62
C GLN A 118 -2.23 13.08 12.82
N HIS A 119 -3.06 12.71 11.83
CA HIS A 119 -3.98 11.59 11.90
C HIS A 119 -3.62 10.43 10.96
N THR A 120 -2.42 10.45 10.40
CA THR A 120 -1.96 9.42 9.46
C THR A 120 -1.65 8.11 10.15
N VAL A 121 -1.64 7.01 9.38
CA VAL A 121 -1.24 5.69 9.88
C VAL A 121 0.15 5.71 10.51
N ALA A 122 1.12 6.44 9.93
CA ALA A 122 2.46 6.57 10.47
C ALA A 122 2.47 7.33 11.81
N GLN A 123 1.69 8.41 11.93
CA GLN A 123 1.52 9.13 13.20
C GLN A 123 0.88 8.25 14.28
N VAL A 124 -0.13 7.45 13.91
CA VAL A 124 -0.80 6.52 14.84
C VAL A 124 0.17 5.47 15.37
N LEU A 125 0.94 4.82 14.48
CA LEU A 125 1.93 3.81 14.86
C LEU A 125 3.11 4.42 15.65
N LYS A 126 3.56 5.61 15.27
CA LYS A 126 4.61 6.33 15.99
C LYS A 126 4.23 6.64 17.44
N ARG A 127 2.97 7.06 17.69
CA ARG A 127 2.46 7.23 19.06
C ARG A 127 2.44 5.93 19.86
N ALA A 128 2.33 4.79 19.19
CA ALA A 128 2.44 3.47 19.81
C ALA A 128 3.89 2.98 19.99
N GLY A 129 4.89 3.79 19.67
CA GLY A 129 6.31 3.46 19.89
C GLY A 129 7.00 2.78 18.72
N TYR A 130 6.40 2.80 17.53
CA TYR A 130 7.06 2.33 16.30
C TYR A 130 8.05 3.36 15.77
N THR A 131 9.20 2.91 15.30
CA THR A 131 9.98 3.67 14.31
C THR A 131 9.37 3.48 12.93
N THR A 132 9.39 4.53 12.10
CA THR A 132 8.59 4.54 10.86
C THR A 132 9.42 4.98 9.66
N ALA A 133 9.35 4.24 8.56
CA ALA A 133 9.99 4.63 7.31
C ALA A 133 9.10 4.43 6.09
N ILE A 134 9.37 5.22 5.05
CA ILE A 134 8.77 5.07 3.73
C ILE A 134 9.84 5.21 2.64
N ALA A 135 9.75 4.35 1.61
CA ALA A 135 10.58 4.49 0.42
C ALA A 135 9.74 4.35 -0.86
N GLY A 136 10.16 5.05 -1.92
CA GLY A 136 9.54 5.01 -3.24
C GLY A 136 8.61 6.18 -3.53
N LYS A 137 7.38 5.93 -4.01
CA LYS A 137 6.44 6.96 -4.48
C LYS A 137 5.82 7.73 -3.32
N TRP A 138 5.95 9.08 -3.37
CA TRP A 138 5.29 9.96 -2.39
C TRP A 138 3.93 10.45 -2.87
N GLN A 139 3.87 11.23 -3.90
CA GLN A 139 2.65 11.76 -4.56
C GLN A 139 1.65 12.51 -3.62
N LEU A 140 2.04 12.90 -2.43
CA LEU A 140 1.19 13.62 -1.46
C LEU A 140 1.58 15.10 -1.33
N ALA A 141 2.69 15.51 -1.94
CA ALA A 141 3.13 16.90 -2.10
C ALA A 141 4.08 17.04 -3.30
N LEU A 142 4.36 18.26 -3.69
CA LEU A 142 5.53 18.60 -4.49
C LEU A 142 6.74 18.71 -3.55
N LEU A 143 7.60 17.69 -3.55
CA LEU A 143 8.73 17.59 -2.61
C LEU A 143 9.74 18.72 -2.78
N LYS A 144 9.92 19.28 -3.98
CA LYS A 144 10.75 20.46 -4.22
C LYS A 144 10.29 21.72 -3.45
N ARG A 145 9.02 21.75 -3.03
CA ARG A 145 8.45 22.84 -2.22
C ARG A 145 8.43 22.51 -0.74
N ASP A 146 8.39 21.21 -0.41
CA ASP A 146 8.18 20.74 0.95
C ASP A 146 8.83 19.37 1.17
N THR A 147 10.14 19.35 1.27
CA THR A 147 10.95 18.13 1.47
C THR A 147 10.68 17.44 2.81
N MET A 148 10.08 18.17 3.77
CA MET A 148 9.84 17.69 5.14
C MET A 148 8.40 17.22 5.38
N GLN A 149 7.53 17.19 4.36
CA GLN A 149 6.18 16.69 4.54
C GLN A 149 6.15 15.24 5.05
N PRO A 150 6.99 14.28 4.58
CA PRO A 150 6.99 12.93 5.13
C PRO A 150 7.20 12.89 6.65
N ALA A 151 8.08 13.73 7.20
CA ALA A 151 8.28 13.84 8.64
C ALA A 151 7.02 14.33 9.38
N ARG A 152 6.31 15.32 8.81
CA ARG A 152 5.05 15.82 9.40
C ARG A 152 3.94 14.76 9.35
N LEU A 153 3.95 13.90 8.34
CA LEU A 153 3.02 12.78 8.24
C LEU A 153 3.43 11.56 9.10
N GLY A 154 4.51 11.68 9.88
CA GLY A 154 4.88 10.73 10.91
C GLY A 154 6.01 9.77 10.56
N PHE A 155 6.65 9.90 9.40
CA PHE A 155 7.81 9.08 9.05
C PHE A 155 9.10 9.63 9.67
N ASP A 156 9.84 8.77 10.39
CA ASP A 156 11.14 9.11 10.98
C ASP A 156 12.25 9.11 9.95
N ALA A 157 12.10 8.27 8.90
CA ALA A 157 13.04 8.19 7.79
C ALA A 157 12.29 8.02 6.47
N TRP A 158 12.82 8.63 5.40
CA TRP A 158 12.23 8.49 4.07
C TRP A 158 13.25 8.60 2.95
N SER A 159 13.02 7.83 1.88
CA SER A 159 13.76 7.90 0.62
C SER A 159 12.73 7.82 -0.51
N VAL A 160 12.27 8.96 -1.03
CA VAL A 160 11.09 9.04 -1.88
C VAL A 160 11.31 9.90 -3.12
N PHE A 161 10.57 9.61 -4.20
CA PHE A 161 10.51 10.48 -5.37
C PHE A 161 9.19 11.27 -5.41
N GLY A 162 9.26 12.50 -5.90
CA GLY A 162 8.12 13.37 -6.11
C GLY A 162 7.43 13.12 -7.45
N TRP A 163 6.16 13.49 -7.53
CA TRP A 163 5.38 13.38 -8.75
C TRP A 163 5.76 14.49 -9.72
N HIS A 164 6.16 14.13 -10.97
CA HIS A 164 6.64 15.06 -12.02
C HIS A 164 7.81 15.96 -11.59
N GLU A 165 8.68 15.47 -10.71
CA GLU A 165 9.83 16.24 -10.23
C GLU A 165 11.17 15.71 -10.76
N GLY A 166 11.17 14.63 -11.49
CA GLY A 166 12.36 14.00 -12.09
C GLY A 166 12.20 12.50 -12.29
N ALA A 167 13.30 11.87 -12.68
CA ALA A 167 13.37 10.44 -12.93
C ALA A 167 13.07 9.62 -11.64
N ARG A 168 12.46 8.45 -11.82
CA ARG A 168 12.09 7.54 -10.72
C ARG A 168 12.76 6.18 -10.79
N TYR A 169 13.17 5.76 -12.00
CA TYR A 169 13.75 4.45 -12.25
C TYR A 169 15.26 4.51 -12.43
N HIS A 170 15.75 5.16 -13.48
CA HIS A 170 17.19 5.24 -13.76
C HIS A 170 17.72 6.62 -13.39
N GLU A 171 18.84 6.65 -12.63
CA GLU A 171 19.41 7.88 -12.09
C GLU A 171 18.36 8.75 -11.38
N PRO A 172 17.59 8.14 -10.43
CA PRO A 172 16.37 8.75 -9.95
C PRO A 172 16.64 10.03 -9.14
N MET A 173 15.68 10.97 -9.22
CA MET A 173 15.64 12.11 -8.34
C MET A 173 14.95 11.71 -7.04
N ILE A 174 15.75 11.48 -6.00
CA ILE A 174 15.29 11.02 -4.69
C ILE A 174 15.48 12.12 -3.65
N TYR A 175 14.43 12.32 -2.85
CA TYR A 175 14.50 13.10 -1.61
C TYR A 175 14.64 12.14 -0.44
N GLU A 176 15.80 12.20 0.24
CA GLU A 176 16.10 11.36 1.39
C GLU A 176 16.26 12.22 2.63
N ASN A 177 15.40 12.01 3.63
CA ASN A 177 15.42 12.74 4.90
C ASN A 177 15.53 14.26 4.75
N GLY A 178 14.84 14.83 3.75
CA GLY A 178 14.79 16.28 3.48
C GLY A 178 15.79 16.80 2.46
N TYR A 179 16.72 15.96 1.98
CA TYR A 179 17.75 16.36 1.03
C TYR A 179 17.62 15.58 -0.29
N VAL A 180 18.01 16.22 -1.40
CA VAL A 180 18.11 15.55 -2.69
C VAL A 180 19.39 14.70 -2.70
N ARG A 181 19.29 13.41 -3.05
CA ARG A 181 20.46 12.54 -3.22
C ARG A 181 21.26 12.94 -4.46
N THR A 182 22.58 12.91 -4.34
CA THR A 182 23.52 13.26 -5.43
C THR A 182 24.28 12.05 -5.98
N ASP A 183 24.07 10.85 -5.40
CA ASP A 183 24.80 9.63 -5.70
C ASP A 183 23.97 8.63 -6.54
N THR A 184 22.96 9.10 -7.26
CA THR A 184 22.03 8.21 -8.01
C THR A 184 22.47 7.93 -9.45
N LYS A 185 23.55 8.57 -9.93
CA LYS A 185 24.08 8.36 -11.29
C LYS A 185 24.42 6.89 -11.55
N GLY A 186 23.92 6.34 -12.64
CA GLY A 186 24.11 4.93 -13.03
C GLY A 186 23.36 3.92 -12.17
N LYS A 187 22.47 4.35 -11.26
CA LYS A 187 21.74 3.45 -10.35
C LYS A 187 20.27 3.32 -10.75
N TYR A 188 19.67 2.22 -10.31
CA TYR A 188 18.26 1.89 -10.51
C TYR A 188 17.44 2.21 -9.24
N GLY A 189 16.38 3.01 -9.40
CA GLY A 189 15.60 3.54 -8.29
C GLY A 189 14.98 2.48 -7.38
N PRO A 190 14.30 1.44 -7.93
CA PRO A 190 13.71 0.39 -7.10
C PRO A 190 14.71 -0.30 -6.17
N GLU A 191 15.95 -0.57 -6.62
CA GLU A 191 17.02 -1.10 -5.76
C GLU A 191 17.40 -0.11 -4.64
N LEU A 192 17.52 1.18 -4.98
CA LEU A 192 17.85 2.21 -3.98
C LEU A 192 16.76 2.35 -2.90
N TYR A 193 15.48 2.16 -3.26
CA TYR A 193 14.39 2.19 -2.28
C TYR A 193 14.42 0.96 -1.38
N VAL A 194 14.70 -0.23 -1.92
CA VAL A 194 14.84 -1.46 -1.12
C VAL A 194 16.06 -1.37 -0.22
N ASP A 195 17.24 -0.97 -0.74
CA ASP A 195 18.47 -0.77 0.05
C ASP A 195 18.26 0.19 1.24
N PHE A 196 17.46 1.24 1.03
CA PHE A 196 17.12 2.17 2.10
C PHE A 196 16.28 1.50 3.19
N LEU A 197 15.24 0.73 2.81
CA LEU A 197 14.40 0.01 3.76
C LEU A 197 15.16 -1.10 4.48
N GLU A 198 16.04 -1.82 3.80
CA GLU A 198 16.89 -2.85 4.41
C GLU A 198 17.79 -2.26 5.51
N LYS A 199 18.43 -1.11 5.26
CA LYS A 199 19.22 -0.39 6.25
C LYS A 199 18.39 0.08 7.43
N PHE A 200 17.20 0.62 7.15
CA PHE A 200 16.27 1.04 8.20
C PHE A 200 15.85 -0.15 9.09
N ILE A 201 15.46 -1.28 8.49
CA ILE A 201 15.08 -2.51 9.20
C ILE A 201 16.25 -3.03 10.06
N GLU A 202 17.46 -3.06 9.52
CA GLU A 202 18.66 -3.49 10.25
C GLU A 202 18.97 -2.59 11.46
N GLN A 203 18.83 -1.27 11.30
CA GLN A 203 19.00 -0.29 12.37
C GLN A 203 17.94 -0.47 13.47
N SER A 204 16.67 -0.61 13.10
CA SER A 204 15.57 -0.82 14.05
C SER A 204 15.73 -2.15 14.80
N SER A 205 16.14 -3.22 14.09
CA SER A 205 16.43 -4.52 14.71
C SER A 205 17.57 -4.42 15.72
N THR A 206 18.64 -3.71 15.39
CA THR A 206 19.79 -3.49 16.30
C THR A 206 19.37 -2.69 17.55
N ALA A 207 18.47 -1.73 17.37
CA ALA A 207 17.91 -0.93 18.45
C ALA A 207 16.82 -1.65 19.26
N GLN A 208 16.39 -2.83 18.83
CA GLN A 208 15.27 -3.59 19.39
C GLN A 208 13.96 -2.79 19.44
N GLU A 209 13.72 -1.98 18.42
CA GLU A 209 12.52 -1.16 18.29
C GLU A 209 11.57 -1.79 17.26
N PRO A 210 10.25 -1.89 17.54
CA PRO A 210 9.29 -2.30 16.53
C PRO A 210 9.25 -1.26 15.41
N PHE A 211 9.16 -1.71 14.17
CA PHE A 211 9.19 -0.81 13.02
C PHE A 211 7.95 -0.95 12.12
N PHE A 212 7.61 0.15 11.47
CA PHE A 212 6.71 0.22 10.34
C PHE A 212 7.49 0.66 9.10
N ALA A 213 7.71 -0.26 8.18
CA ALA A 213 8.36 -0.02 6.91
C ALA A 213 7.32 -0.03 5.77
N TYR A 214 7.12 1.11 5.11
CA TYR A 214 6.21 1.25 3.98
C TYR A 214 6.99 1.34 2.67
N TYR A 215 6.98 0.25 1.89
CA TYR A 215 7.47 0.25 0.52
C TYR A 215 6.36 0.68 -0.43
N SER A 216 6.31 1.96 -0.72
CA SER A 216 5.42 2.59 -1.68
C SER A 216 6.07 2.51 -3.07
N MET A 217 5.89 1.39 -3.76
CA MET A 217 6.65 1.08 -4.97
C MET A 217 6.41 2.09 -6.11
N ALA A 218 7.41 2.30 -6.95
CA ALA A 218 7.26 2.95 -8.26
C ALA A 218 6.71 1.97 -9.31
N LEU A 219 7.02 0.69 -9.15
CA LEU A 219 6.67 -0.41 -10.05
C LEU A 219 5.21 -0.85 -9.82
N ALA A 220 4.42 -1.13 -10.88
CA ALA A 220 4.82 -1.10 -12.30
C ALA A 220 4.21 0.08 -13.08
N HIS A 221 4.18 1.30 -12.48
CA HIS A 221 3.71 2.49 -13.19
C HIS A 221 4.63 2.79 -14.37
N ASP A 222 4.07 3.18 -15.52
CA ASP A 222 4.86 3.45 -16.71
C ASP A 222 5.91 4.57 -16.48
N VAL A 223 6.99 4.49 -17.25
CA VAL A 223 8.07 5.48 -17.21
C VAL A 223 7.60 6.76 -17.87
N THR A 224 7.46 7.84 -17.12
CA THR A 224 7.02 9.14 -17.65
C THR A 224 8.10 10.20 -17.63
N ASP A 225 8.95 10.16 -16.61
CA ASP A 225 9.92 11.23 -16.32
C ASP A 225 11.37 10.84 -16.69
N ASP A 226 11.61 9.54 -16.95
CA ASP A 226 12.93 8.98 -17.28
C ASP A 226 13.17 8.85 -18.78
N ILE A 227 12.24 9.31 -19.60
CA ILE A 227 12.24 9.10 -21.03
C ILE A 227 13.31 9.95 -21.71
N PRO A 228 14.43 9.38 -22.19
CA PRO A 228 15.40 10.13 -22.97
C PRO A 228 14.73 10.58 -24.27
N THR A 229 14.89 11.83 -24.62
CA THR A 229 14.27 12.44 -25.80
C THR A 229 14.82 11.91 -27.15
N GLN A 230 15.83 11.02 -27.16
CA GLN A 230 16.59 10.72 -28.37
C GLN A 230 17.08 9.28 -28.57
N VAL A 231 16.59 8.27 -27.86
CA VAL A 231 17.13 6.90 -28.02
C VAL A 231 16.04 5.91 -28.40
N PRO A 232 16.19 5.13 -29.49
CA PRO A 232 15.30 4.01 -29.77
C PRO A 232 15.43 2.97 -28.66
N TYR A 233 14.29 2.49 -28.14
CA TYR A 233 14.21 1.42 -27.15
C TYR A 233 14.69 0.09 -27.75
N VAL A 234 15.61 -0.56 -27.05
CA VAL A 234 16.04 -1.94 -27.34
C VAL A 234 15.79 -2.79 -26.08
N PRO A 235 14.82 -3.72 -26.11
CA PRO A 235 14.48 -4.56 -24.97
C PRO A 235 15.73 -5.23 -24.37
N GLY A 236 15.87 -5.16 -23.03
CA GLY A 236 16.97 -5.74 -22.28
C GLY A 236 18.33 -5.03 -22.43
N LYS A 237 18.41 -3.88 -23.14
CA LYS A 237 19.63 -3.07 -23.30
C LYS A 237 19.44 -1.61 -22.93
N ASP A 238 18.22 -1.12 -22.93
CA ASP A 238 17.90 0.28 -22.66
C ASP A 238 17.31 0.49 -21.29
N ARG A 239 17.22 1.73 -20.86
CA ARG A 239 16.65 2.20 -19.59
C ARG A 239 15.12 1.97 -19.50
N TRP A 240 14.51 1.51 -20.58
CA TRP A 240 13.09 1.26 -20.71
C TRP A 240 12.78 -0.18 -20.36
N MET A 241 11.72 -0.33 -19.63
CA MET A 241 11.13 -1.61 -19.30
C MET A 241 9.73 -1.68 -19.88
N ASP A 242 9.38 -2.78 -20.54
CA ASP A 242 7.98 -3.05 -20.82
C ASP A 242 7.24 -3.39 -19.53
N TYR A 243 5.91 -3.46 -19.60
CA TYR A 243 5.11 -3.72 -18.39
C TYR A 243 5.44 -5.08 -17.77
N GLY A 244 5.79 -6.09 -18.57
CA GLY A 244 6.18 -7.42 -18.06
C GLY A 244 7.49 -7.37 -17.27
N GLU A 245 8.50 -6.72 -17.82
CA GLU A 245 9.79 -6.51 -17.13
C GLU A 245 9.58 -5.74 -15.81
N MET A 246 8.67 -4.75 -15.79
CA MET A 246 8.34 -4.03 -14.54
C MET A 246 7.66 -4.92 -13.51
N ILE A 247 6.76 -5.84 -13.91
CA ILE A 247 6.13 -6.81 -13.01
C ILE A 247 7.17 -7.77 -12.43
N GLU A 248 8.08 -8.29 -13.25
CA GLU A 248 9.14 -9.21 -12.79
C GLU A 248 10.15 -8.48 -11.88
N SER A 249 10.51 -7.24 -12.20
CA SER A 249 11.32 -6.39 -11.32
C SER A 249 10.63 -6.09 -9.99
N MET A 250 9.32 -5.80 -10.01
CA MET A 250 8.52 -5.61 -8.81
C MET A 250 8.57 -6.84 -7.89
N ASP A 251 8.36 -8.02 -8.46
CA ASP A 251 8.40 -9.28 -7.71
C ASP A 251 9.80 -9.55 -7.13
N ALA A 252 10.87 -9.27 -7.89
CA ALA A 252 12.24 -9.40 -7.41
C ALA A 252 12.53 -8.47 -6.21
N MET A 253 12.06 -7.22 -6.24
CA MET A 253 12.20 -6.29 -5.11
C MET A 253 11.45 -6.76 -3.86
N VAL A 254 10.28 -7.37 -4.01
CA VAL A 254 9.56 -8.03 -2.90
C VAL A 254 10.40 -9.17 -2.34
N GLY A 255 10.96 -10.02 -3.21
CA GLY A 255 11.83 -11.14 -2.81
C GLY A 255 13.06 -10.68 -2.04
N GLN A 256 13.73 -9.61 -2.48
CA GLN A 256 14.89 -9.03 -1.81
C GLN A 256 14.55 -8.58 -0.38
N LEU A 257 13.46 -7.83 -0.21
CA LEU A 257 13.05 -7.35 1.11
C LEU A 257 12.68 -8.50 2.06
N VAL A 258 12.01 -9.55 1.55
CA VAL A 258 11.69 -10.77 2.33
C VAL A 258 12.99 -11.49 2.75
N ALA A 259 13.93 -11.66 1.83
CA ALA A 259 15.22 -12.31 2.11
C ALA A 259 16.01 -11.55 3.18
N LYS A 260 15.98 -10.21 3.19
CA LYS A 260 16.61 -9.42 4.25
C LYS A 260 15.99 -9.66 5.63
N LEU A 261 14.67 -9.78 5.71
CA LEU A 261 13.97 -10.11 6.97
C LEU A 261 14.33 -11.52 7.46
N ASP A 262 14.46 -12.48 6.54
CA ASP A 262 14.90 -13.84 6.86
C ASP A 262 16.36 -13.85 7.35
N GLN A 263 17.27 -13.15 6.66
CA GLN A 263 18.67 -13.01 7.04
C GLN A 263 18.85 -12.42 8.45
N LEU A 264 18.00 -11.47 8.83
CA LEU A 264 18.04 -10.85 10.16
C LEU A 264 17.28 -11.65 11.23
N GLY A 265 16.66 -12.79 10.88
CA GLY A 265 15.88 -13.62 11.79
C GLY A 265 14.54 -12.96 12.24
N LEU A 266 14.07 -11.93 11.54
CA LEU A 266 12.91 -11.12 11.93
C LEU A 266 11.57 -11.70 11.46
N ARG A 267 11.60 -12.70 10.59
CA ARG A 267 10.39 -13.20 9.88
C ARG A 267 9.26 -13.64 10.80
N LYS A 268 9.61 -14.28 11.94
CA LYS A 268 8.62 -14.78 12.92
C LYS A 268 7.89 -13.66 13.67
N ASN A 269 8.51 -12.48 13.79
CA ASN A 269 7.90 -11.31 14.43
C ASN A 269 7.58 -10.18 13.42
N THR A 270 7.36 -10.51 12.15
CA THR A 270 7.07 -9.51 11.11
C THR A 270 5.87 -9.93 10.28
N ILE A 271 4.83 -9.09 10.24
CA ILE A 271 3.76 -9.19 9.26
C ILE A 271 4.14 -8.44 7.99
N ILE A 272 4.00 -9.10 6.85
CA ILE A 272 4.14 -8.50 5.52
C ILE A 272 2.74 -8.42 4.90
N LEU A 273 2.38 -7.21 4.45
CA LEU A 273 1.14 -6.92 3.75
C LEU A 273 1.49 -6.42 2.34
N PHE A 274 0.97 -7.07 1.32
CA PHE A 274 1.14 -6.68 -0.08
C PHE A 274 -0.18 -6.26 -0.69
N THR A 275 -0.21 -5.15 -1.43
CA THR A 275 -1.39 -4.63 -2.16
C THR A 275 -0.99 -3.85 -3.41
N GLY A 276 -1.98 -3.46 -4.24
CA GLY A 276 -1.83 -2.46 -5.30
C GLY A 276 -2.62 -1.18 -4.94
N ASP A 277 -2.29 -0.05 -5.54
CA ASP A 277 -2.99 1.21 -5.27
C ASP A 277 -4.20 1.45 -6.18
N ASN A 278 -4.26 0.82 -7.33
CA ASN A 278 -5.38 0.79 -8.27
C ASN A 278 -5.18 -0.35 -9.27
N GLY A 279 -6.17 -0.59 -10.11
CA GLY A 279 -6.08 -1.60 -11.15
C GLY A 279 -4.95 -1.33 -12.15
N THR A 280 -4.58 -2.38 -12.88
CA THR A 280 -3.52 -2.39 -13.90
C THR A 280 -3.71 -1.26 -14.92
N ALA A 281 -2.63 -0.62 -15.33
CA ALA A 281 -2.64 0.36 -16.41
C ALA A 281 -3.25 -0.23 -17.69
N GLN A 282 -4.00 0.57 -18.49
CA GLN A 282 -4.57 0.10 -19.77
C GLN A 282 -3.50 0.04 -20.87
N ARG A 283 -2.48 0.84 -20.74
CA ARG A 283 -1.34 0.93 -21.66
C ARG A 283 -0.11 1.40 -20.92
N SER A 284 1.05 1.01 -21.39
CA SER A 284 2.35 1.44 -20.90
C SER A 284 3.14 2.12 -21.99
N LYS A 285 3.97 3.10 -21.65
CA LYS A 285 4.86 3.76 -22.60
C LYS A 285 6.06 2.87 -22.87
N LEU A 286 6.34 2.63 -24.15
CA LEU A 286 7.49 1.85 -24.59
C LEU A 286 8.69 2.72 -24.96
N ARG A 287 8.46 3.79 -25.72
CA ARG A 287 9.53 4.69 -26.15
C ARG A 287 9.00 6.05 -26.52
N HIS A 288 9.92 7.02 -26.51
CA HIS A 288 9.69 8.34 -27.05
C HIS A 288 9.88 8.31 -28.58
N ILE A 289 8.97 8.91 -29.33
CA ILE A 289 9.05 8.96 -30.78
C ILE A 289 9.60 10.32 -31.22
N GLU A 290 8.89 11.40 -30.93
CA GLU A 290 9.25 12.77 -31.28
C GLU A 290 8.46 13.77 -30.45
N GLY A 291 9.09 14.85 -29.98
CA GLY A 291 8.45 15.87 -29.16
C GLY A 291 7.92 15.27 -27.87
N ARG A 292 6.60 15.35 -27.61
CA ARG A 292 5.93 14.70 -26.46
C ARG A 292 5.15 13.45 -26.86
N LYS A 293 5.44 12.84 -28.00
CA LYS A 293 4.77 11.63 -28.47
C LYS A 293 5.50 10.41 -27.99
N TYR A 294 4.74 9.38 -27.60
CA TYR A 294 5.25 8.11 -27.12
C TYR A 294 4.62 6.98 -27.90
N GLU A 295 5.40 5.92 -28.12
CA GLU A 295 4.84 4.62 -28.49
C GLU A 295 4.32 3.96 -27.22
N TYR A 296 3.16 3.30 -27.35
CA TYR A 296 2.51 2.62 -26.24
C TYR A 296 2.29 1.15 -26.58
N GLU A 297 2.49 0.29 -25.61
CA GLU A 297 1.93 -1.05 -25.63
C GLU A 297 0.57 -1.08 -24.95
N GLU A 298 -0.32 -1.94 -25.43
CA GLU A 298 -1.55 -2.29 -24.73
C GLU A 298 -1.23 -3.26 -23.61
N VAL A 299 -1.60 -2.90 -22.39
CA VAL A 299 -1.40 -3.76 -21.23
C VAL A 299 -2.65 -4.62 -21.02
N TYR A 300 -2.44 -5.93 -21.01
CA TYR A 300 -3.45 -6.92 -20.67
C TYR A 300 -2.82 -8.09 -19.95
N SER A 301 -3.57 -8.75 -19.12
CA SER A 301 -3.17 -9.99 -18.44
C SER A 301 -3.88 -11.18 -19.07
N ILE A 302 -3.37 -12.38 -18.82
CA ILE A 302 -4.10 -13.63 -19.00
C ILE A 302 -4.44 -14.14 -17.62
N ARG A 303 -5.72 -14.28 -17.31
CA ARG A 303 -6.20 -14.79 -16.02
C ARG A 303 -7.17 -15.94 -16.27
N ASN A 304 -6.86 -17.12 -15.72
CA ASN A 304 -7.66 -18.33 -15.92
C ASN A 304 -7.96 -18.60 -17.43
N GLY A 305 -6.95 -18.47 -18.28
CA GLY A 305 -7.03 -18.66 -19.73
C GLY A 305 -7.76 -17.56 -20.51
N LYS A 306 -8.20 -16.48 -19.86
CA LYS A 306 -8.92 -15.37 -20.50
C LYS A 306 -8.07 -14.10 -20.51
N ARG A 307 -8.14 -13.36 -21.63
CA ARG A 307 -7.55 -12.02 -21.71
C ARG A 307 -8.34 -11.05 -20.83
N VAL A 308 -7.63 -10.33 -19.95
CA VAL A 308 -8.18 -9.30 -19.08
C VAL A 308 -7.45 -7.99 -19.39
N PRO A 309 -8.14 -6.95 -19.86
CA PRO A 309 -7.53 -5.65 -20.12
C PRO A 309 -7.18 -4.94 -18.81
N GLY A 310 -6.26 -3.98 -18.87
CA GLY A 310 -6.04 -3.05 -17.78
C GLY A 310 -7.27 -2.19 -17.50
N GLY A 311 -7.47 -1.80 -16.25
CA GLY A 311 -8.68 -1.11 -15.78
C GLY A 311 -8.46 0.21 -15.04
N LYS A 312 -7.20 0.65 -14.86
CA LYS A 312 -6.87 1.92 -14.17
C LYS A 312 -7.77 3.07 -14.62
N GLY A 313 -8.27 3.84 -13.67
CA GLY A 313 -9.17 4.99 -13.92
C GLY A 313 -10.64 4.63 -14.05
N THR A 314 -10.99 3.33 -14.17
CA THR A 314 -12.39 2.87 -14.22
C THR A 314 -12.89 2.45 -12.85
N LEU A 315 -14.21 2.57 -12.62
CA LEU A 315 -14.87 2.06 -11.43
C LEU A 315 -15.27 0.59 -11.53
N LEU A 316 -14.85 -0.10 -12.62
CA LEU A 316 -14.98 -1.54 -12.76
C LEU A 316 -14.08 -2.28 -11.76
N ASP A 317 -14.34 -3.57 -11.57
CA ASP A 317 -13.49 -4.40 -10.69
C ASP A 317 -12.03 -4.43 -11.16
N ILE A 318 -11.79 -4.48 -12.47
CA ILE A 318 -10.43 -4.40 -13.04
C ILE A 318 -9.71 -3.06 -12.76
N GLY A 319 -10.45 -2.03 -12.34
CA GLY A 319 -9.89 -0.72 -11.97
C GLY A 319 -9.76 -0.50 -10.46
N THR A 320 -10.52 -1.25 -9.66
CA THR A 320 -10.64 -1.00 -8.22
C THR A 320 -10.39 -2.21 -7.32
N ASN A 321 -10.52 -3.44 -7.82
CA ASN A 321 -10.18 -4.64 -7.04
C ASN A 321 -8.69 -4.93 -7.19
N VAL A 322 -7.95 -4.77 -6.09
CA VAL A 322 -6.49 -4.92 -6.04
C VAL A 322 -6.09 -6.10 -5.17
N PRO A 323 -4.87 -6.66 -5.32
CA PRO A 323 -4.43 -7.73 -4.46
C PRO A 323 -4.36 -7.26 -3.00
N LEU A 324 -4.69 -8.16 -2.07
CA LEU A 324 -4.38 -8.04 -0.66
C LEU A 324 -3.87 -9.40 -0.18
N ILE A 325 -2.60 -9.46 0.15
CA ILE A 325 -1.91 -10.63 0.68
C ILE A 325 -1.35 -10.25 2.05
N ALA A 326 -1.59 -11.08 3.05
CA ALA A 326 -1.04 -10.96 4.39
C ALA A 326 -0.23 -12.20 4.72
N ASN A 327 1.03 -12.02 5.12
CA ASN A 327 1.90 -13.13 5.45
C ASN A 327 2.63 -12.88 6.78
N TRP A 328 2.38 -13.77 7.74
CA TRP A 328 3.07 -13.80 9.03
C TRP A 328 3.20 -15.24 9.50
N PRO A 329 4.39 -15.85 9.38
CA PRO A 329 4.59 -17.25 9.73
C PRO A 329 4.18 -17.57 11.16
N GLY A 330 3.34 -18.59 11.33
CA GLY A 330 2.85 -19.06 12.63
C GLY A 330 1.71 -18.22 13.24
N GLN A 331 1.35 -17.10 12.65
CA GLN A 331 0.26 -16.22 13.11
C GLN A 331 -0.92 -16.16 12.14
N ILE A 332 -0.68 -16.33 10.84
CA ILE A 332 -1.70 -16.31 9.80
C ILE A 332 -1.77 -17.69 9.15
N ASP A 333 -3.00 -18.18 8.91
CA ASP A 333 -3.26 -19.48 8.28
C ASP A 333 -2.66 -19.54 6.87
N THR A 334 -1.78 -20.50 6.64
CA THR A 334 -1.04 -20.71 5.39
C THR A 334 -1.97 -21.10 4.24
N GLY A 335 -1.82 -20.47 3.08
CA GLY A 335 -2.57 -20.75 1.86
C GLY A 335 -4.06 -20.43 1.94
N SER A 336 -4.48 -19.68 2.96
CA SER A 336 -5.90 -19.37 3.16
C SER A 336 -6.41 -18.29 2.20
N VAL A 337 -7.69 -18.38 1.86
CA VAL A 337 -8.39 -17.43 0.99
C VAL A 337 -9.58 -16.85 1.74
N ARG A 338 -9.71 -15.53 1.69
CA ARG A 338 -10.79 -14.79 2.35
C ARG A 338 -11.67 -14.09 1.33
N HIS A 339 -12.97 -14.08 1.61
CA HIS A 339 -13.98 -13.49 0.73
C HIS A 339 -14.68 -12.30 1.39
N GLU A 340 -14.24 -11.89 2.57
CA GLU A 340 -14.71 -10.69 3.23
C GLU A 340 -14.31 -9.45 2.44
N LEU A 341 -15.16 -8.43 2.50
CA LEU A 341 -14.90 -7.16 1.85
C LEU A 341 -13.87 -6.36 2.64
N VAL A 342 -12.91 -5.82 1.95
CA VAL A 342 -11.95 -4.81 2.45
C VAL A 342 -11.95 -3.62 1.50
N ASP A 343 -11.85 -2.40 2.02
CA ASP A 343 -11.51 -1.24 1.22
C ASP A 343 -10.38 -0.41 1.85
N PHE A 344 -9.90 0.58 1.14
CA PHE A 344 -8.68 1.28 1.54
C PHE A 344 -8.81 2.13 2.81
N SER A 345 -10.02 2.44 3.24
CA SER A 345 -10.22 3.07 4.56
C SER A 345 -9.90 2.14 5.74
N ASP A 346 -9.88 0.81 5.50
CA ASP A 346 -9.66 -0.21 6.51
C ASP A 346 -8.18 -0.38 6.91
N TRP A 347 -7.25 0.13 6.09
CA TRP A 347 -5.82 -0.04 6.34
C TRP A 347 -5.36 0.62 7.62
N LEU A 348 -5.72 1.88 7.87
CA LEU A 348 -5.32 2.61 9.07
C LEU A 348 -5.78 1.89 10.37
N PRO A 349 -7.08 1.56 10.55
CA PRO A 349 -7.50 0.88 11.79
C PRO A 349 -6.91 -0.53 11.92
N THR A 350 -6.66 -1.24 10.81
CA THR A 350 -6.05 -2.57 10.84
C THR A 350 -4.58 -2.50 11.28
N LEU A 351 -3.80 -1.62 10.68
CA LEU A 351 -2.40 -1.42 11.04
C LEU A 351 -2.26 -0.91 12.48
N ALA A 352 -3.17 -0.05 12.91
CA ALA A 352 -3.25 0.40 14.31
C ALA A 352 -3.51 -0.76 15.26
N GLU A 353 -4.49 -1.63 14.96
CA GLU A 353 -4.83 -2.79 15.81
C GLU A 353 -3.67 -3.78 15.87
N ILE A 354 -3.03 -4.11 14.72
CA ILE A 354 -1.84 -4.96 14.66
C ILE A 354 -0.71 -4.38 15.53
N GLY A 355 -0.49 -3.07 15.47
CA GLY A 355 0.55 -2.37 16.24
C GLY A 355 0.18 -2.07 17.69
N GLY A 356 -1.00 -2.47 18.17
CA GLY A 356 -1.48 -2.11 19.50
C GLY A 356 -1.65 -0.59 19.68
N ALA A 357 -1.92 0.14 18.60
CA ALA A 357 -2.13 1.57 18.58
C ALA A 357 -3.61 1.94 18.73
N LYS A 358 -3.89 3.07 19.33
CA LYS A 358 -5.25 3.59 19.44
C LYS A 358 -5.50 4.65 18.35
N VAL A 359 -6.60 4.49 17.62
CA VAL A 359 -7.14 5.52 16.74
C VAL A 359 -8.10 6.40 17.54
N ASP A 360 -7.75 7.67 17.73
CA ASP A 360 -8.44 8.63 18.60
C ASP A 360 -9.25 9.67 17.81
N HIS A 361 -9.41 9.48 16.52
CA HIS A 361 -10.14 10.36 15.62
C HIS A 361 -11.14 9.58 14.75
N LYS A 362 -12.07 10.30 14.12
CA LYS A 362 -13.11 9.69 13.29
C LYS A 362 -12.53 9.22 11.96
N ILE A 363 -12.82 7.98 11.61
CA ILE A 363 -12.46 7.32 10.34
C ILE A 363 -13.70 6.66 9.71
N ASP A 364 -13.57 6.23 8.45
CA ASP A 364 -14.58 5.42 7.75
C ASP A 364 -14.25 3.92 7.79
N GLY A 365 -13.00 3.60 8.07
CA GLY A 365 -12.47 2.24 8.02
C GLY A 365 -12.95 1.33 9.14
N VAL A 366 -12.96 0.04 8.84
CA VAL A 366 -13.22 -1.07 9.77
C VAL A 366 -12.00 -1.99 9.75
N SER A 367 -11.43 -2.28 10.90
CA SER A 367 -10.26 -3.18 10.97
C SER A 367 -10.61 -4.59 10.50
N PHE A 368 -9.76 -5.17 9.68
CA PHE A 368 -9.83 -6.59 9.28
C PHE A 368 -8.82 -7.47 10.03
N ALA A 369 -8.18 -6.97 11.09
CA ALA A 369 -7.22 -7.75 11.88
C ALA A 369 -7.84 -9.03 12.48
N SER A 370 -9.10 -8.98 12.91
CA SER A 370 -9.83 -10.16 13.41
C SER A 370 -9.94 -11.28 12.36
N ILE A 371 -9.96 -10.94 11.05
CA ILE A 371 -9.98 -11.89 9.96
C ILE A 371 -8.59 -12.50 9.78
N LEU A 372 -7.53 -11.69 9.87
CA LEU A 372 -6.15 -12.14 9.75
C LEU A 372 -5.78 -13.17 10.81
N PHE A 373 -6.21 -12.96 12.04
CA PHE A 373 -5.82 -13.78 13.20
C PHE A 373 -6.89 -14.81 13.61
N GLY A 374 -7.95 -14.97 12.84
CA GLY A 374 -9.03 -15.93 13.15
C GLY A 374 -9.79 -15.60 14.45
N SER A 375 -9.67 -14.37 14.97
CA SER A 375 -10.37 -13.94 16.20
C SER A 375 -11.86 -13.88 15.99
N ARG A 376 -12.65 -14.33 16.98
CA ARG A 376 -14.12 -14.27 16.88
C ARG A 376 -14.67 -13.31 17.92
N PRO A 377 -15.73 -12.53 17.60
CA PRO A 377 -16.43 -12.50 16.30
C PRO A 377 -15.60 -11.81 15.21
N HIS A 378 -15.67 -12.33 13.99
CA HIS A 378 -15.08 -11.63 12.85
C HIS A 378 -15.81 -10.30 12.66
N VAL A 379 -15.05 -9.22 12.67
CA VAL A 379 -15.55 -7.91 12.28
C VAL A 379 -15.24 -7.72 10.80
N SER A 380 -16.28 -7.57 10.00
CA SER A 380 -16.15 -7.30 8.57
C SER A 380 -17.13 -6.19 8.16
N ARG A 381 -16.79 -5.47 7.09
CA ARG A 381 -17.70 -4.46 6.57
C ARG A 381 -18.86 -5.08 5.82
N HIS A 382 -20.01 -4.42 5.88
CA HIS A 382 -21.20 -4.85 5.15
C HIS A 382 -21.20 -4.43 3.69
N PHE A 383 -20.43 -3.43 3.32
CA PHE A 383 -20.25 -2.94 1.96
C PHE A 383 -18.86 -2.34 1.79
N ALA A 384 -18.32 -2.40 0.59
CA ALA A 384 -17.15 -1.63 0.18
C ALA A 384 -17.58 -0.40 -0.63
N PHE A 385 -16.72 0.60 -0.69
CA PHE A 385 -16.96 1.87 -1.37
C PHE A 385 -15.77 2.24 -2.26
N SER A 386 -16.04 2.84 -3.42
CA SER A 386 -15.05 3.55 -4.22
C SER A 386 -15.71 4.68 -5.01
N GLU A 387 -14.92 5.70 -5.33
CA GLU A 387 -15.34 6.88 -6.07
C GLU A 387 -14.25 7.34 -7.04
N ASN A 388 -14.68 8.06 -8.08
CA ASN A 388 -13.76 8.75 -8.97
C ASN A 388 -13.84 10.27 -8.80
N GLN A 389 -12.93 10.99 -9.42
CA GLN A 389 -12.84 12.45 -9.33
C GLN A 389 -14.05 13.18 -9.93
N SER A 390 -14.80 12.55 -10.85
CA SER A 390 -16.01 13.14 -11.42
C SER A 390 -17.22 13.08 -10.47
N GLY A 391 -17.07 12.42 -9.31
CA GLY A 391 -18.15 12.24 -8.33
C GLY A 391 -19.07 11.06 -8.65
N LYS A 392 -18.71 10.17 -9.60
CA LYS A 392 -19.34 8.87 -9.73
C LYS A 392 -18.76 7.94 -8.67
N ALA A 393 -19.63 7.22 -7.96
CA ALA A 393 -19.22 6.33 -6.88
C ALA A 393 -20.12 5.09 -6.86
N TRP A 394 -19.61 4.05 -6.23
CA TRP A 394 -20.41 2.86 -5.95
C TRP A 394 -20.26 2.41 -4.49
N VAL A 395 -21.31 1.70 -4.02
CA VAL A 395 -21.27 0.80 -2.86
C VAL A 395 -21.60 -0.61 -3.32
N ARG A 396 -20.97 -1.63 -2.70
CA ARG A 396 -21.15 -3.00 -3.16
C ARG A 396 -21.07 -4.04 -2.05
N THR A 397 -21.70 -5.17 -2.29
CA THR A 397 -21.38 -6.45 -1.68
C THR A 397 -20.39 -7.21 -2.59
N GLN A 398 -20.10 -8.48 -2.32
CA GLN A 398 -19.29 -9.31 -3.22
C GLN A 398 -19.92 -9.44 -4.62
N ARG A 399 -21.25 -9.52 -4.70
CA ARG A 399 -21.97 -9.79 -5.95
C ARG A 399 -22.62 -8.57 -6.58
N TYR A 400 -23.24 -7.70 -5.77
CA TYR A 400 -24.04 -6.60 -6.29
C TYR A 400 -23.34 -5.27 -6.08
N LYS A 401 -23.28 -4.44 -7.13
CA LYS A 401 -22.70 -3.10 -7.14
C LYS A 401 -23.75 -2.08 -7.52
N LEU A 402 -23.99 -1.12 -6.64
CA LEU A 402 -24.93 -0.01 -6.84
C LEU A 402 -24.15 1.29 -7.01
N TYR A 403 -24.40 2.00 -8.11
CA TYR A 403 -23.85 3.33 -8.33
C TYR A 403 -24.73 4.41 -7.70
N ASN A 404 -24.15 5.56 -7.38
CA ASN A 404 -24.87 6.74 -6.89
C ASN A 404 -25.83 7.33 -7.95
N THR A 405 -25.65 6.97 -9.21
CA THR A 405 -26.53 7.28 -10.34
C THR A 405 -27.75 6.35 -10.44
N GLY A 406 -27.81 5.30 -9.61
CA GLY A 406 -28.97 4.41 -9.46
C GLY A 406 -28.85 3.05 -10.15
N GLU A 407 -27.84 2.84 -11.01
CA GLU A 407 -27.65 1.55 -11.70
C GLU A 407 -27.14 0.48 -10.73
N LEU A 408 -27.79 -0.68 -10.78
CA LEU A 408 -27.40 -1.88 -10.02
C LEU A 408 -26.88 -2.95 -10.98
N TYR A 409 -25.72 -3.52 -10.69
CA TYR A 409 -25.11 -4.59 -11.48
C TYR A 409 -24.93 -5.87 -10.66
N ASP A 410 -25.10 -7.02 -11.30
CA ASP A 410 -24.67 -8.34 -10.81
C ASP A 410 -23.29 -8.62 -11.38
N VAL A 411 -22.25 -8.18 -10.68
CA VAL A 411 -20.86 -8.24 -11.18
C VAL A 411 -20.28 -9.65 -11.25
N TRP A 412 -20.94 -10.68 -10.70
CA TRP A 412 -20.55 -12.06 -10.92
C TRP A 412 -20.92 -12.56 -12.33
N ASN A 413 -22.05 -12.08 -12.85
CA ASN A 413 -22.56 -12.46 -14.18
C ASN A 413 -22.22 -11.42 -15.26
N ASP A 414 -21.91 -10.18 -14.87
CA ASP A 414 -21.55 -9.08 -15.76
C ASP A 414 -20.35 -8.31 -15.23
N VAL A 415 -19.18 -8.94 -15.29
CA VAL A 415 -17.90 -8.40 -14.76
C VAL A 415 -17.53 -7.04 -15.37
N MET A 416 -17.98 -6.79 -16.62
CA MET A 416 -17.69 -5.55 -17.36
C MET A 416 -18.84 -4.53 -17.27
N GLU A 417 -19.87 -4.80 -16.47
CA GLU A 417 -20.98 -3.90 -16.16
C GLU A 417 -21.66 -3.33 -17.40
N LYS A 418 -21.92 -4.19 -18.39
CA LYS A 418 -22.52 -3.82 -19.67
C LYS A 418 -24.04 -3.67 -19.59
N LYS A 419 -24.68 -4.34 -18.63
CA LYS A 419 -26.14 -4.44 -18.53
C LYS A 419 -26.61 -4.26 -17.09
N PRO A 420 -27.07 -3.06 -16.69
CA PRO A 420 -27.67 -2.88 -15.37
C PRO A 420 -28.94 -3.73 -15.25
N LEU A 421 -29.22 -4.21 -14.04
CA LEU A 421 -30.42 -4.97 -13.73
C LEU A 421 -31.66 -4.04 -13.88
N LYS A 422 -32.59 -4.41 -14.79
CA LYS A 422 -33.82 -3.65 -15.04
C LYS A 422 -34.91 -4.01 -14.03
N ASP A 423 -35.13 -5.30 -13.82
CA ASP A 423 -36.16 -5.83 -12.91
C ASP A 423 -35.49 -6.35 -11.64
N VAL A 424 -35.39 -5.47 -10.64
CA VAL A 424 -34.75 -5.81 -9.37
C VAL A 424 -35.74 -6.48 -8.44
N SER A 425 -35.70 -7.80 -8.34
CA SER A 425 -36.59 -8.61 -7.51
C SER A 425 -35.83 -9.58 -6.61
N GLY A 426 -36.50 -10.26 -5.69
CA GLY A 426 -35.93 -11.27 -4.82
C GLY A 426 -34.75 -10.78 -3.99
N SER A 427 -33.66 -11.55 -3.95
CA SER A 427 -32.43 -11.20 -3.20
C SER A 427 -31.76 -9.92 -3.70
N ALA A 428 -31.81 -9.64 -5.01
CA ALA A 428 -31.27 -8.40 -5.58
C ALA A 428 -31.99 -7.17 -5.05
N ALA A 429 -33.33 -7.23 -4.88
CA ALA A 429 -34.11 -6.12 -4.31
C ALA A 429 -33.75 -5.84 -2.84
N GLN A 430 -33.57 -6.91 -2.05
CA GLN A 430 -33.14 -6.77 -0.65
C GLN A 430 -31.76 -6.12 -0.55
N VAL A 431 -30.80 -6.61 -1.33
CA VAL A 431 -29.44 -6.06 -1.34
C VAL A 431 -29.45 -4.61 -1.87
N CYS A 432 -30.22 -4.29 -2.91
CA CYS A 432 -30.36 -2.91 -3.40
C CYS A 432 -30.81 -1.96 -2.30
N LYS A 433 -31.80 -2.36 -1.48
CA LYS A 433 -32.26 -1.58 -0.32
C LYS A 433 -31.14 -1.33 0.69
N VAL A 434 -30.34 -2.36 1.00
CA VAL A 434 -29.19 -2.26 1.91
C VAL A 434 -28.12 -1.32 1.34
N LEU A 435 -27.80 -1.43 0.05
CA LEU A 435 -26.81 -0.58 -0.60
C LEU A 435 -27.27 0.88 -0.71
N LYS A 436 -28.57 1.14 -0.95
CA LYS A 436 -29.14 2.50 -0.88
C LYS A 436 -29.01 3.10 0.53
N ALA A 437 -29.29 2.30 1.55
CA ALA A 437 -29.10 2.73 2.95
C ALA A 437 -27.63 3.00 3.28
N ALA A 438 -26.68 2.26 2.67
CA ALA A 438 -25.25 2.51 2.81
C ALA A 438 -24.84 3.88 2.25
N PHE A 439 -25.30 4.28 1.06
CA PHE A 439 -25.07 5.63 0.53
C PHE A 439 -25.65 6.73 1.44
N SER A 440 -26.86 6.52 1.97
CA SER A 440 -27.47 7.46 2.92
C SER A 440 -26.64 7.59 4.20
N LYS A 441 -26.11 6.47 4.74
CA LYS A 441 -25.24 6.45 5.93
C LYS A 441 -23.91 7.15 5.66
N LEU A 442 -23.33 6.97 4.47
CA LEU A 442 -22.10 7.63 4.05
C LEU A 442 -22.27 9.14 3.92
N LYS A 443 -23.49 9.63 3.70
CA LYS A 443 -23.78 11.03 3.35
C LYS A 443 -22.98 11.48 2.13
N TYR A 444 -22.85 10.57 1.14
CA TYR A 444 -22.14 10.90 -0.09
C TYR A 444 -22.80 12.06 -0.82
N PRO A 445 -22.05 13.08 -1.28
CA PRO A 445 -22.63 14.24 -1.93
C PRO A 445 -23.38 13.86 -3.20
N ASN A 446 -24.66 14.19 -3.31
CA ASN A 446 -25.39 14.11 -4.57
C ASN A 446 -24.97 15.30 -5.43
N LYS A 447 -24.04 15.10 -6.36
CA LYS A 447 -23.63 16.15 -7.31
C LYS A 447 -24.67 16.41 -8.43
N ASN A 448 -25.83 15.75 -8.36
CA ASN A 448 -26.93 15.88 -9.33
C ASN A 448 -28.07 16.80 -8.85
N ASN A 449 -27.84 17.64 -7.84
CA ASN A 449 -28.74 18.73 -7.43
C ASN A 449 -28.05 20.07 -7.64
#